data_6177b11849b19d734edbbb97a567993d
#
_entry.id   6177b11849b19d734edbbb97a567993d
#
_cell.length_a   1.000
_cell.length_b   1.000
_cell.length_c   1.000
_cell.angle_alpha   90.00
_cell.angle_beta   90.00
_cell.angle_gamma   90.00
#
_symmetry.space_group_name_H-M   'P 1'
#
loop_
_entity.id
_entity.type
_entity.pdbx_description
1 polymer ?
#
loop_
_entity_poly.entity_id
_entity_poly.type
_entity_poly.pdbx_seq_one_letter_code
_entity_poly.pdbx_strand_id
1 'polypeptide(L)'
;MKAAFLSELAIVRTFVLSFIGILAFVFVFICWAMESAAGAAAVVCAMTPMLIMFSLMGYDDQNGWLRYRAALPFARRDIITSRYATILACAAAVVVCASALGIVLNGALPRFLEGFEAAEPIEIISSSVAATMAVLITAAIVEPFLVKFGNTKGIRYLMCAFILAGCIDVVILTNFLAPDVMQSILAWIDTYSWPLFIALIIVALGIYAASCFISIRIFQAKDL
;
A
#
# COMPACT_ATOMS: atom_id res chain seq x y z
N MET A 1 17.58 16.26 0.83
CA MET A 1 16.80 15.12 1.38
C MET A 1 16.03 15.45 2.66
N LYS A 2 16.65 15.80 3.82
CA LYS A 2 15.89 16.00 5.07
C LYS A 2 14.76 17.04 4.96
N ALA A 3 15.01 18.22 4.37
CA ALA A 3 13.98 19.25 4.22
C ALA A 3 12.85 18.83 3.27
N ALA A 4 13.16 18.12 2.18
CA ALA A 4 12.15 17.59 1.25
C ALA A 4 11.28 16.52 1.92
N PHE A 5 11.88 15.63 2.72
CA PHE A 5 11.15 14.61 3.49
C PHE A 5 10.25 15.25 4.56
N LEU A 6 10.73 16.26 5.29
CA LEU A 6 9.93 16.96 6.28
C LEU A 6 8.76 17.72 5.65
N SER A 7 8.93 18.28 4.46
CA SER A 7 7.82 18.93 3.73
C SER A 7 6.72 17.94 3.32
N GLU A 8 7.09 16.74 2.85
CA GLU A 8 6.12 15.67 2.58
C GLU A 8 5.41 15.21 3.84
N LEU A 9 6.18 14.99 4.92
CA LEU A 9 5.64 14.55 6.20
C LEU A 9 4.66 15.59 6.81
N ALA A 10 4.92 16.89 6.62
CA ALA A 10 4.01 17.95 7.06
C ALA A 10 2.66 17.89 6.34
N ILE A 11 2.66 17.60 5.01
CA ILE A 11 1.44 17.39 4.24
C ILE A 11 0.70 16.15 4.74
N VAL A 12 1.43 15.02 4.86
CA VAL A 12 0.85 13.75 5.33
C VAL A 12 0.28 13.89 6.73
N ARG A 13 0.94 14.61 7.64
CA ARG A 13 0.44 14.86 9.00
C ARG A 13 -0.96 15.48 9.00
N THR A 14 -1.20 16.44 8.13
CA THR A 14 -2.52 17.10 8.02
C THR A 14 -3.60 16.11 7.60
N PHE A 15 -3.31 15.27 6.60
CA PHE A 15 -4.23 14.24 6.13
C PHE A 15 -4.42 13.13 7.16
N VAL A 16 -3.33 12.59 7.73
CA VAL A 16 -3.38 11.48 8.69
C VAL A 16 -4.18 11.87 9.92
N LEU A 17 -4.00 13.07 10.47
CA LEU A 17 -4.77 13.52 11.62
C LEU A 17 -6.27 13.56 11.35
N SER A 18 -6.67 13.94 10.12
CA SER A 18 -8.08 13.94 9.72
C SER A 18 -8.65 12.54 9.51
N PHE A 19 -7.80 11.59 9.07
CA PHE A 19 -8.22 10.23 8.72
C PHE A 19 -8.07 9.21 9.85
N ILE A 20 -7.31 9.49 10.91
CA ILE A 20 -7.12 8.54 12.03
C ILE A 20 -8.44 8.03 12.59
N GLY A 21 -9.39 8.94 12.85
CA GLY A 21 -10.70 8.56 13.39
C GLY A 21 -11.49 7.68 12.41
N ILE A 22 -11.45 8.01 11.12
CA ILE A 22 -12.11 7.24 10.07
C ILE A 22 -11.46 5.87 9.92
N LEU A 23 -10.12 5.80 9.91
CA LEU A 23 -9.39 4.53 9.79
C LEU A 23 -9.64 3.62 10.99
N ALA A 24 -9.68 4.17 12.20
CA ALA A 24 -10.01 3.41 13.40
C ALA A 24 -11.44 2.88 13.36
N PHE A 25 -12.41 3.71 12.94
CA PHE A 25 -13.80 3.29 12.75
C PHE A 25 -13.92 2.19 11.69
N VAL A 26 -13.28 2.39 10.53
CA VAL A 26 -13.25 1.40 9.43
C VAL A 26 -12.61 0.10 9.91
N PHE A 27 -11.53 0.17 10.68
CA PHE A 27 -10.89 -1.03 11.24
C PHE A 27 -11.85 -1.84 12.11
N VAL A 28 -12.51 -1.18 13.08
CA VAL A 28 -13.48 -1.83 13.97
C VAL A 28 -14.66 -2.40 13.18
N PHE A 29 -15.18 -1.62 12.20
CA PHE A 29 -16.27 -2.07 11.35
C PHE A 29 -15.92 -3.29 10.51
N ILE A 30 -14.74 -3.30 9.89
CA ILE A 30 -14.27 -4.47 9.10
C ILE A 30 -14.02 -5.67 10.02
N CYS A 31 -13.44 -5.42 11.20
CA CYS A 31 -13.21 -6.47 12.20
C CYS A 31 -14.54 -7.14 12.61
N TRP A 32 -15.60 -6.35 12.77
CA TRP A 32 -16.94 -6.85 13.04
C TRP A 32 -17.54 -7.58 11.83
N ALA A 33 -17.40 -7.02 10.63
CA ALA A 33 -18.02 -7.58 9.41
C ALA A 33 -17.35 -8.86 8.91
N MET A 34 -16.04 -8.99 9.12
CA MET A 34 -15.25 -10.17 8.70
C MET A 34 -15.07 -11.20 9.83
N GLU A 35 -15.51 -10.89 11.05
CA GLU A 35 -15.30 -11.71 12.23
C GLU A 35 -13.84 -12.10 12.47
N SER A 36 -12.90 -11.30 11.92
CA SER A 36 -11.46 -11.56 11.92
C SER A 36 -10.64 -10.30 12.09
N ALA A 37 -9.77 -10.28 13.11
CA ALA A 37 -8.83 -9.20 13.34
C ALA A 37 -7.70 -9.18 12.28
N ALA A 38 -7.27 -10.35 11.81
CA ALA A 38 -6.23 -10.48 10.80
C ALA A 38 -6.69 -9.91 9.45
N GLY A 39 -7.91 -10.22 9.03
CA GLY A 39 -8.53 -9.66 7.83
C GLY A 39 -8.67 -8.13 7.89
N ALA A 40 -9.16 -7.59 9.01
CA ALA A 40 -9.28 -6.15 9.20
C ALA A 40 -7.93 -5.43 9.14
N ALA A 41 -6.92 -5.98 9.82
CA ALA A 41 -5.56 -5.43 9.79
C ALA A 41 -4.97 -5.42 8.37
N ALA A 42 -5.12 -6.51 7.62
CA ALA A 42 -4.68 -6.62 6.24
C ALA A 42 -5.34 -5.57 5.34
N VAL A 43 -6.66 -5.39 5.43
CA VAL A 43 -7.40 -4.41 4.62
C VAL A 43 -6.95 -2.98 4.92
N VAL A 44 -6.82 -2.60 6.19
CA VAL A 44 -6.37 -1.24 6.56
C VAL A 44 -4.92 -1.01 6.14
N CYS A 45 -4.04 -2.02 6.28
CA CYS A 45 -2.67 -1.96 5.79
C CYS A 45 -2.58 -1.86 4.26
N ALA A 46 -3.51 -2.43 3.53
CA ALA A 46 -3.58 -2.29 2.08
C ALA A 46 -4.09 -0.91 1.65
N MET A 47 -5.16 -0.42 2.27
CA MET A 47 -5.80 0.84 1.84
C MET A 47 -4.98 2.07 2.17
N THR A 48 -4.32 2.13 3.34
CA THR A 48 -3.72 3.37 3.84
C THR A 48 -2.55 3.89 3.00
N PRO A 49 -1.55 3.08 2.57
CA PRO A 49 -0.46 3.57 1.73
C PRO A 49 -0.94 4.10 0.37
N MET A 50 -1.98 3.47 -0.21
CA MET A 50 -2.60 3.92 -1.45
C MET A 50 -3.31 5.27 -1.27
N LEU A 51 -4.06 5.45 -0.19
CA LEU A 51 -4.70 6.72 0.13
C LEU A 51 -3.67 7.84 0.30
N ILE A 52 -2.57 7.58 1.00
CA ILE A 52 -1.48 8.54 1.18
C ILE A 52 -0.84 8.89 -0.16
N MET A 53 -0.54 7.90 -0.99
CA MET A 53 0.03 8.11 -2.32
C MET A 53 -0.85 9.01 -3.19
N PHE A 54 -2.14 8.70 -3.30
CA PHE A 54 -3.07 9.52 -4.09
C PHE A 54 -3.31 10.90 -3.49
N SER A 55 -3.32 11.03 -2.16
CA SER A 55 -3.46 12.32 -1.48
C SER A 55 -2.26 13.25 -1.77
N LEU A 56 -1.03 12.73 -1.72
CA LEU A 56 0.17 13.48 -2.05
C LEU A 56 0.17 13.95 -3.50
N MET A 57 -0.22 13.08 -4.44
CA MET A 57 -0.33 13.43 -5.85
C MET A 57 -1.44 14.44 -6.12
N GLY A 58 -2.59 14.28 -5.47
CA GLY A 58 -3.71 15.23 -5.57
C GLY A 58 -3.32 16.63 -5.06
N TYR A 59 -2.56 16.69 -3.98
CA TYR A 59 -2.06 17.94 -3.43
C TYR A 59 -1.10 18.66 -4.39
N ASP A 60 -0.22 17.92 -5.04
CA ASP A 60 0.72 18.47 -6.02
C ASP A 60 0.00 19.11 -7.23
N ASP A 61 -1.06 18.44 -7.72
CA ASP A 61 -1.78 18.92 -8.91
C ASP A 61 -2.69 20.11 -8.60
N GLN A 62 -3.40 20.09 -7.46
CA GLN A 62 -4.38 21.11 -7.12
C GLN A 62 -3.77 22.48 -6.82
N ASN A 63 -2.60 22.50 -6.18
CA ASN A 63 -1.98 23.75 -5.68
C ASN A 63 -0.77 24.20 -6.51
N GLY A 64 -0.45 23.52 -7.62
CA GLY A 64 0.79 23.77 -8.36
C GLY A 64 2.05 23.54 -7.51
N TRP A 65 1.90 22.78 -6.42
CA TRP A 65 2.94 22.54 -5.43
C TRP A 65 4.19 21.92 -6.01
N LEU A 66 4.01 21.04 -7.00
CA LEU A 66 5.14 20.41 -7.68
C LEU A 66 6.05 21.45 -8.38
N ARG A 67 5.45 22.48 -9.04
CA ARG A 67 6.21 23.56 -9.69
C ARG A 67 6.93 24.42 -8.65
N TYR A 68 6.26 24.73 -7.55
CA TYR A 68 6.87 25.48 -6.45
C TYR A 68 8.06 24.71 -5.86
N ARG A 69 7.93 23.41 -5.59
CA ARG A 69 9.01 22.56 -5.09
C ARG A 69 10.18 22.44 -6.07
N ALA A 70 9.90 22.39 -7.37
CA ALA A 70 10.94 22.38 -8.41
C ALA A 70 11.72 23.70 -8.50
N ALA A 71 11.15 24.81 -8.05
CA ALA A 71 11.81 26.13 -7.97
C ALA A 71 12.66 26.30 -6.69
N LEU A 72 12.47 25.45 -5.68
CA LEU A 72 13.28 25.45 -4.45
C LEU A 72 14.68 24.87 -4.73
N PRO A 73 15.70 25.20 -3.90
CA PRO A 73 17.06 24.69 -4.09
C PRO A 73 17.20 23.21 -3.68
N PHE A 74 16.25 22.37 -4.09
CA PHE A 74 16.29 20.92 -3.90
C PHE A 74 16.72 20.24 -5.20
N ALA A 75 17.54 19.20 -5.07
CA ALA A 75 17.81 18.36 -6.24
C ALA A 75 16.49 17.66 -6.67
N ARG A 76 16.20 17.64 -7.97
CA ARG A 76 14.99 17.00 -8.52
C ARG A 76 14.82 15.56 -8.05
N ARG A 77 15.94 14.83 -7.89
CA ARG A 77 15.94 13.47 -7.33
C ARG A 77 15.44 13.42 -5.89
N ASP A 78 15.74 14.45 -5.08
CA ASP A 78 15.38 14.46 -3.66
C ASP A 78 13.86 14.59 -3.47
N ILE A 79 13.15 15.20 -4.42
CA ILE A 79 11.70 15.33 -4.43
C ILE A 79 11.05 13.94 -4.57
N ILE A 80 11.51 13.15 -5.54
CA ILE A 80 10.96 11.80 -5.76
C ILE A 80 11.37 10.84 -4.64
N THR A 81 12.66 10.85 -4.26
CA THR A 81 13.16 9.98 -3.18
C THR A 81 12.45 10.25 -1.86
N SER A 82 12.17 11.54 -1.53
CA SER A 82 11.44 11.87 -0.32
C SER A 82 10.01 11.33 -0.33
N ARG A 83 9.33 11.33 -1.47
CA ARG A 83 7.99 10.76 -1.64
C ARG A 83 7.97 9.27 -1.38
N TYR A 84 8.85 8.52 -2.07
CA TYR A 84 8.97 7.08 -1.84
C TYR A 84 9.31 6.76 -0.38
N ALA A 85 10.24 7.50 0.23
CA ALA A 85 10.57 7.34 1.64
C ALA A 85 9.39 7.64 2.57
N THR A 86 8.57 8.64 2.27
CA THR A 86 7.38 8.99 3.06
C THR A 86 6.31 7.90 2.97
N ILE A 87 6.02 7.39 1.76
CA ILE A 87 5.05 6.30 1.58
C ILE A 87 5.52 5.05 2.34
N LEU A 88 6.80 4.68 2.23
CA LEU A 88 7.37 3.53 2.94
C LEU A 88 7.32 3.71 4.46
N ALA A 89 7.66 4.90 4.98
CA ALA A 89 7.62 5.19 6.40
C ALA A 89 6.18 5.13 6.96
N CYS A 90 5.23 5.68 6.20
CA CYS A 90 3.81 5.61 6.56
C CYS A 90 3.28 4.17 6.51
N ALA A 91 3.66 3.39 5.50
CA ALA A 91 3.30 1.98 5.39
C ALA A 91 3.81 1.18 6.59
N ALA A 92 5.08 1.37 6.98
CA ALA A 92 5.65 0.74 8.17
C ALA A 92 4.91 1.16 9.46
N ALA A 93 4.60 2.45 9.62
CA ALA A 93 3.85 2.94 10.77
C ALA A 93 2.45 2.33 10.86
N VAL A 94 1.76 2.21 9.72
CA VAL A 94 0.41 1.60 9.65
C VAL A 94 0.46 0.12 10.00
N VAL A 95 1.46 -0.64 9.52
CA VAL A 95 1.64 -2.05 9.90
C VAL A 95 1.75 -2.19 11.42
N VAL A 96 2.59 -1.36 12.07
CA VAL A 96 2.74 -1.41 13.52
C VAL A 96 1.44 -1.05 14.24
N CYS A 97 0.78 0.03 13.84
CA CYS A 97 -0.46 0.49 14.47
C CYS A 97 -1.63 -0.49 14.26
N ALA A 98 -1.81 -0.97 13.03
CA ALA A 98 -2.90 -1.90 12.69
C ALA A 98 -2.70 -3.27 13.34
N SER A 99 -1.46 -3.78 13.37
CA SER A 99 -1.16 -5.04 14.05
C SER A 99 -1.37 -4.92 15.56
N ALA A 100 -0.92 -3.82 16.19
CA ALA A 100 -1.13 -3.58 17.61
C ALA A 100 -2.63 -3.48 17.95
N LEU A 101 -3.40 -2.71 17.16
CA LEU A 101 -4.85 -2.59 17.33
C LEU A 101 -5.55 -3.93 17.09
N GLY A 102 -5.13 -4.67 16.06
CA GLY A 102 -5.66 -6.00 15.76
C GLY A 102 -5.46 -6.99 16.92
N ILE A 103 -4.28 -7.02 17.52
CA ILE A 103 -3.99 -7.88 18.69
C ILE A 103 -4.87 -7.49 19.88
N VAL A 104 -5.02 -6.19 20.15
CA VAL A 104 -5.89 -5.72 21.26
C VAL A 104 -7.35 -6.10 21.03
N LEU A 105 -7.86 -5.87 19.83
CA LEU A 105 -9.25 -6.22 19.48
C LEU A 105 -9.48 -7.73 19.45
N ASN A 106 -8.50 -8.48 18.97
CA ASN A 106 -8.52 -9.95 18.97
C ASN A 106 -8.69 -10.54 20.39
N GLY A 107 -8.15 -9.87 21.42
CA GLY A 107 -8.35 -10.27 22.82
C GLY A 107 -9.67 -9.79 23.43
N ALA A 108 -10.26 -8.72 22.89
CA ALA A 108 -11.48 -8.11 23.44
C ALA A 108 -12.76 -8.60 22.76
N LEU A 109 -12.80 -8.69 21.44
CA LEU A 109 -14.00 -8.96 20.63
C LEU A 109 -14.64 -10.34 20.83
N PRO A 110 -13.90 -11.43 21.06
CA PRO A 110 -14.50 -12.73 21.32
C PRO A 110 -15.47 -12.76 22.51
N ARG A 111 -15.39 -11.74 23.40
CA ARG A 111 -16.28 -11.61 24.56
C ARG A 111 -17.64 -10.99 24.20
N PHE A 112 -17.72 -10.33 23.04
CA PHE A 112 -18.89 -9.56 22.61
C PHE A 112 -19.55 -10.09 21.35
N LEU A 113 -18.82 -10.88 20.55
CA LEU A 113 -19.26 -11.40 19.26
C LEU A 113 -19.20 -12.93 19.27
N GLU A 114 -20.36 -13.56 19.15
CA GLU A 114 -20.46 -15.00 18.90
C GLU A 114 -20.05 -15.26 17.44
N GLY A 115 -19.06 -16.13 17.21
CA GLY A 115 -18.53 -16.44 15.87
C GLY A 115 -17.18 -15.78 15.53
N PHE A 116 -16.66 -14.91 16.41
CA PHE A 116 -15.37 -14.27 16.18
C PHE A 116 -14.23 -15.29 16.32
N GLU A 117 -13.50 -15.52 15.21
CA GLU A 117 -12.34 -16.40 15.21
C GLU A 117 -11.11 -15.64 15.74
N ALA A 118 -10.63 -16.06 16.92
CA ALA A 118 -9.42 -15.52 17.50
C ALA A 118 -8.21 -16.03 16.71
N ALA A 119 -7.52 -15.13 16.02
CA ALA A 119 -6.31 -15.42 15.27
C ALA A 119 -5.06 -15.39 16.18
N GLU A 120 -4.02 -16.13 15.83
CA GLU A 120 -2.73 -15.97 16.50
C GLU A 120 -2.11 -14.60 16.23
N PRO A 121 -1.40 -13.97 17.19
CA PRO A 121 -0.77 -12.68 16.99
C PRO A 121 0.18 -12.65 15.78
N ILE A 122 0.84 -13.76 15.49
CA ILE A 122 1.74 -13.90 14.35
C ILE A 122 0.98 -13.85 13.01
N GLU A 123 -0.24 -14.37 12.98
CA GLU A 123 -1.11 -14.33 11.80
C GLU A 123 -1.57 -12.91 11.49
N ILE A 124 -1.93 -12.13 12.52
CA ILE A 124 -2.28 -10.71 12.37
C ILE A 124 -1.11 -9.89 11.83
N ILE A 125 0.10 -10.14 12.34
CA ILE A 125 1.30 -9.44 11.89
C ILE A 125 1.66 -9.85 10.46
N SER A 126 1.67 -11.15 10.17
CA SER A 126 2.04 -11.66 8.85
C SER A 126 1.06 -11.22 7.76
N SER A 127 -0.25 -11.24 8.02
CA SER A 127 -1.28 -10.76 7.09
C SER A 127 -1.14 -9.25 6.82
N SER A 128 -0.88 -8.46 7.86
CA SER A 128 -0.63 -7.00 7.74
C SER A 128 0.59 -6.70 6.88
N VAL A 129 1.70 -7.41 7.10
CA VAL A 129 2.92 -7.25 6.32
C VAL A 129 2.72 -7.72 4.88
N ALA A 130 2.11 -8.88 4.66
CA ALA A 130 1.84 -9.40 3.32
C ALA A 130 0.98 -8.44 2.51
N ALA A 131 -0.10 -7.92 3.08
CA ALA A 131 -0.98 -6.94 2.44
C ALA A 131 -0.22 -5.65 2.09
N THR A 132 0.63 -5.16 3.00
CA THR A 132 1.46 -3.97 2.76
C THR A 132 2.45 -4.22 1.62
N MET A 133 3.12 -5.38 1.57
CA MET A 133 4.05 -5.71 0.49
C MET A 133 3.36 -5.79 -0.87
N ALA A 134 2.17 -6.39 -0.95
CA ALA A 134 1.36 -6.42 -2.17
C ALA A 134 1.02 -5.00 -2.66
N VAL A 135 0.66 -4.11 -1.74
CA VAL A 135 0.34 -2.71 -2.08
C VAL A 135 1.59 -1.92 -2.46
N LEU A 136 2.74 -2.16 -1.85
CA LEU A 136 3.99 -1.52 -2.26
C LEU A 136 4.40 -1.94 -3.68
N ILE A 137 4.16 -3.19 -4.10
CA ILE A 137 4.34 -3.62 -5.49
C ILE A 137 3.41 -2.85 -6.42
N THR A 138 2.14 -2.72 -6.05
CA THR A 138 1.15 -1.94 -6.81
C THR A 138 1.57 -0.48 -6.90
N ALA A 139 1.96 0.14 -5.79
CA ALA A 139 2.45 1.51 -5.75
C ALA A 139 3.70 1.69 -6.62
N ALA A 140 4.60 0.71 -6.64
CA ALA A 140 5.78 0.73 -7.50
C ALA A 140 5.45 0.76 -9.00
N ILE A 141 4.32 0.21 -9.42
CA ILE A 141 3.83 0.30 -10.80
C ILE A 141 3.15 1.64 -11.03
N VAL A 142 2.33 2.09 -10.09
CA VAL A 142 1.47 3.28 -10.20
C VAL A 142 2.29 4.57 -10.19
N GLU A 143 3.27 4.70 -9.28
CA GLU A 143 4.07 5.92 -9.10
C GLU A 143 4.76 6.42 -10.38
N PRO A 144 5.51 5.61 -11.16
CA PRO A 144 6.15 6.07 -12.39
C PRO A 144 5.15 6.59 -13.42
N PHE A 145 3.96 5.96 -13.51
CA PHE A 145 2.88 6.42 -14.39
C PHE A 145 2.33 7.77 -13.95
N LEU A 146 2.10 7.97 -12.67
CA LEU A 146 1.62 9.25 -12.14
C LEU A 146 2.67 10.35 -12.32
N VAL A 147 3.94 10.04 -12.08
CA VAL A 147 5.04 10.99 -12.33
C VAL A 147 5.12 11.37 -13.81
N LYS A 148 4.92 10.43 -14.73
CA LYS A 148 5.00 10.69 -16.18
C LYS A 148 3.80 11.48 -16.71
N PHE A 149 2.60 11.02 -16.42
CA PHE A 149 1.37 11.51 -17.05
C PHE A 149 0.60 12.54 -16.20
N GLY A 150 1.01 12.75 -14.94
CA GLY A 150 0.27 13.54 -13.95
C GLY A 150 -0.94 12.77 -13.39
N ASN A 151 -1.53 13.30 -12.33
CA ASN A 151 -2.59 12.63 -11.59
C ASN A 151 -3.83 12.35 -12.46
N THR A 152 -4.34 13.38 -13.16
CA THR A 152 -5.60 13.29 -13.91
C THR A 152 -5.55 12.30 -15.08
N LYS A 153 -4.48 12.33 -15.87
CA LYS A 153 -4.32 11.42 -17.03
C LYS A 153 -3.80 10.06 -16.57
N GLY A 154 -2.86 10.06 -15.61
CA GLY A 154 -2.27 8.83 -15.06
C GLY A 154 -3.30 7.92 -14.42
N ILE A 155 -4.21 8.45 -13.61
CA ILE A 155 -5.29 7.66 -13.00
C ILE A 155 -6.19 7.01 -14.04
N ARG A 156 -6.57 7.72 -15.12
CA ARG A 156 -7.41 7.14 -16.18
C ARG A 156 -6.74 5.94 -16.85
N TYR A 157 -5.46 6.07 -17.22
CA TYR A 157 -4.72 4.96 -17.83
C TYR A 157 -4.56 3.78 -16.87
N LEU A 158 -4.30 4.07 -15.60
CA LEU A 158 -4.21 3.04 -14.56
C LEU A 158 -5.53 2.31 -14.34
N MET A 159 -6.64 3.04 -14.24
CA MET A 159 -7.96 2.41 -14.12
C MET A 159 -8.25 1.48 -15.30
N CYS A 160 -7.99 1.91 -16.54
CA CYS A 160 -8.13 1.05 -17.70
C CYS A 160 -7.22 -0.19 -17.63
N ALA A 161 -5.97 -0.02 -17.20
CA ALA A 161 -5.02 -1.13 -17.07
C ALA A 161 -5.45 -2.13 -15.99
N PHE A 162 -5.92 -1.65 -14.83
CA PHE A 162 -6.43 -2.52 -13.75
C PHE A 162 -7.70 -3.26 -14.16
N ILE A 163 -8.63 -2.61 -14.87
CA ILE A 163 -9.83 -3.27 -15.38
C ILE A 163 -9.44 -4.37 -16.37
N LEU A 164 -8.53 -4.09 -17.30
CA LEU A 164 -8.04 -5.07 -18.26
C LEU A 164 -7.32 -6.24 -17.56
N ALA A 165 -6.45 -5.96 -16.60
CA ALA A 165 -5.76 -6.99 -15.82
C ALA A 165 -6.77 -7.85 -15.06
N GLY A 166 -7.75 -7.25 -14.38
CA GLY A 166 -8.79 -7.98 -13.67
C GLY A 166 -9.65 -8.86 -14.58
N CYS A 167 -9.98 -8.38 -15.77
CA CYS A 167 -10.69 -9.21 -16.78
C CYS A 167 -9.84 -10.40 -17.24
N ILE A 168 -8.53 -10.19 -17.46
CA ILE A 168 -7.60 -11.25 -17.83
C ILE A 168 -7.46 -12.27 -16.69
N ASP A 169 -7.31 -11.80 -15.45
CA ASP A 169 -7.20 -12.66 -14.26
C ASP A 169 -8.44 -13.53 -14.09
N VAL A 170 -9.64 -12.98 -14.25
CA VAL A 170 -10.90 -13.74 -14.20
C VAL A 170 -10.92 -14.81 -15.29
N VAL A 171 -10.54 -14.48 -16.53
CA VAL A 171 -10.50 -15.44 -17.64
C VAL A 171 -9.49 -16.55 -17.38
N ILE A 172 -8.32 -16.23 -16.85
CA ILE A 172 -7.29 -17.23 -16.51
C ILE A 172 -7.78 -18.14 -15.38
N LEU A 173 -8.31 -17.58 -14.31
CA LEU A 173 -8.82 -18.33 -13.15
C LEU A 173 -9.96 -19.28 -13.54
N THR A 174 -10.89 -18.84 -14.39
CA THR A 174 -12.07 -19.62 -14.75
C THR A 174 -11.80 -20.69 -15.81
N ASN A 175 -10.86 -20.45 -16.75
CA ASN A 175 -10.67 -21.34 -17.88
C ASN A 175 -9.38 -22.17 -17.84
N PHE A 176 -8.35 -21.72 -17.12
CA PHE A 176 -7.03 -22.35 -17.14
C PHE A 176 -6.60 -22.98 -15.82
N LEU A 177 -7.17 -22.56 -14.68
CA LEU A 177 -6.87 -23.18 -13.40
C LEU A 177 -7.87 -24.30 -13.10
N ALA A 178 -7.42 -25.53 -13.35
CA ALA A 178 -8.14 -26.70 -12.87
C ALA A 178 -8.11 -26.74 -11.32
N PRO A 179 -9.17 -27.24 -10.65
CA PRO A 179 -9.24 -27.33 -9.19
C PRO A 179 -8.03 -28.04 -8.56
N ASP A 180 -7.53 -29.06 -9.23
CA ASP A 180 -6.36 -29.85 -8.78
C ASP A 180 -5.07 -29.03 -8.77
N VAL A 181 -4.89 -28.14 -9.76
CA VAL A 181 -3.75 -27.24 -9.83
C VAL A 181 -3.81 -26.20 -8.71
N MET A 182 -5.00 -25.68 -8.42
CA MET A 182 -5.21 -24.74 -7.31
C MET A 182 -4.88 -25.39 -5.96
N GLN A 183 -5.35 -26.60 -5.72
CA GLN A 183 -5.04 -27.34 -4.49
C GLN A 183 -3.54 -27.62 -4.35
N SER A 184 -2.88 -28.00 -5.45
CA SER A 184 -1.43 -28.22 -5.47
C SER A 184 -0.64 -26.95 -5.14
N ILE A 185 -1.05 -25.80 -5.68
CA ILE A 185 -0.44 -24.50 -5.40
C ILE A 185 -0.64 -24.12 -3.92
N LEU A 186 -1.84 -24.29 -3.37
CA LEU A 186 -2.13 -24.01 -1.97
C LEU A 186 -1.30 -24.89 -1.03
N ALA A 187 -1.23 -26.17 -1.28
CA ALA A 187 -0.43 -27.11 -0.49
C ALA A 187 1.08 -26.78 -0.56
N TRP A 188 1.56 -26.31 -1.72
CA TRP A 188 2.94 -25.86 -1.87
C TRP A 188 3.21 -24.56 -1.09
N ILE A 189 2.28 -23.61 -1.12
CA ILE A 189 2.34 -22.36 -0.34
C ILE A 189 2.38 -22.67 1.16
N ASP A 190 1.53 -23.57 1.65
CA ASP A 190 1.49 -23.97 3.05
C ASP A 190 2.84 -24.61 3.50
N THR A 191 3.42 -25.44 2.65
CA THR A 191 4.70 -26.11 2.93
C THR A 191 5.86 -25.13 3.03
N TYR A 192 5.88 -24.11 2.18
CA TYR A 192 6.98 -23.12 2.07
C TYR A 192 6.58 -21.71 2.54
N SER A 193 5.60 -21.59 3.43
CA SER A 193 5.01 -20.31 3.85
C SER A 193 6.05 -19.29 4.32
N TRP A 194 6.97 -19.65 5.21
CA TRP A 194 8.00 -18.74 5.71
C TRP A 194 9.05 -18.31 4.68
N PRO A 195 9.68 -19.23 3.91
CA PRO A 195 10.58 -18.83 2.83
C PRO A 195 9.90 -17.93 1.77
N LEU A 196 8.66 -18.24 1.41
CA LEU A 196 7.87 -17.44 0.46
C LEU A 196 7.56 -16.05 1.02
N PHE A 197 7.23 -15.96 2.30
CA PHE A 197 6.98 -14.68 2.95
C PHE A 197 8.22 -13.77 2.96
N ILE A 198 9.40 -14.32 3.28
CA ILE A 198 10.66 -13.58 3.22
C ILE A 198 10.99 -13.17 1.78
N ALA A 199 10.80 -14.07 0.82
CA ALA A 199 11.00 -13.79 -0.60
C ALA A 199 10.08 -12.67 -1.09
N LEU A 200 8.80 -12.67 -0.69
CA LEU A 200 7.85 -11.61 -1.00
C LEU A 200 8.34 -10.24 -0.52
N ILE A 201 8.83 -10.17 0.72
CA ILE A 201 9.36 -8.91 1.29
C ILE A 201 10.55 -8.40 0.47
N ILE A 202 11.52 -9.27 0.17
CA ILE A 202 12.72 -8.90 -0.58
C ILE A 202 12.35 -8.44 -1.99
N VAL A 203 11.49 -9.17 -2.68
CA VAL A 203 11.04 -8.86 -4.05
C VAL A 203 10.25 -7.55 -4.05
N ALA A 204 9.32 -7.36 -3.13
CA ALA A 204 8.52 -6.14 -3.04
C ALA A 204 9.39 -4.90 -2.82
N LEU A 205 10.32 -4.96 -1.88
CA LEU A 205 11.25 -3.85 -1.62
C LEU A 205 12.21 -3.62 -2.79
N GLY A 206 12.66 -4.68 -3.45
CA GLY A 206 13.49 -4.59 -4.66
C GLY A 206 12.77 -3.90 -5.82
N ILE A 207 11.53 -4.30 -6.11
CA ILE A 207 10.68 -3.69 -7.13
C ILE A 207 10.40 -2.22 -6.78
N TYR A 208 10.09 -1.93 -5.51
CA TYR A 208 9.83 -0.57 -5.03
C TYR A 208 11.06 0.34 -5.20
N ALA A 209 12.25 -0.15 -4.85
CA ALA A 209 13.49 0.59 -5.06
C ALA A 209 13.79 0.81 -6.55
N ALA A 210 13.62 -0.21 -7.40
CA ALA A 210 13.79 -0.09 -8.85
C ALA A 210 12.82 0.96 -9.45
N SER A 211 11.57 0.94 -9.02
CA SER A 211 10.55 1.93 -9.40
C SER A 211 10.96 3.36 -9.02
N CYS A 212 11.54 3.55 -7.82
CA CYS A 212 12.06 4.84 -7.40
C CYS A 212 13.12 5.36 -8.39
N PHE A 213 14.07 4.52 -8.81
CA PHE A 213 15.09 4.90 -9.80
C PHE A 213 14.48 5.27 -11.15
N ILE A 214 13.47 4.53 -11.62
CA ILE A 214 12.75 4.82 -12.87
C ILE A 214 12.04 6.17 -12.75
N SER A 215 11.32 6.40 -11.67
CA SER A 215 10.59 7.66 -11.41
C SER A 215 11.52 8.88 -11.35
N ILE A 216 12.72 8.73 -10.75
CA ILE A 216 13.74 9.78 -10.74
C ILE A 216 14.17 10.14 -12.15
N ARG A 217 14.46 9.15 -13.01
CA ARG A 217 14.85 9.38 -14.40
C ARG A 217 13.76 10.07 -15.20
N ILE A 218 12.51 9.63 -15.05
CA ILE A 218 11.35 10.24 -15.71
C ILE A 218 11.19 11.70 -15.28
N PHE A 219 11.31 11.96 -13.97
CA PHE A 219 11.13 13.31 -13.43
C PHE A 219 12.26 14.26 -13.84
N GLN A 220 13.50 13.79 -13.94
CA GLN A 220 14.64 14.59 -14.39
C GLN A 220 14.52 14.99 -15.87
N ALA A 221 13.94 14.12 -16.69
CA ALA A 221 13.72 14.37 -18.13
C ALA A 221 12.47 15.24 -18.42
N LYS A 222 11.70 15.61 -17.38
CA LYS A 222 10.48 16.40 -17.54
C LYS A 222 10.81 17.90 -17.53
N ASP A 223 10.39 18.61 -18.57
CA ASP A 223 10.40 20.08 -18.58
C ASP A 223 9.24 20.60 -17.69
N LEU A 224 9.59 21.34 -16.64
CA LEU A 224 8.68 21.87 -15.62
C LEU A 224 8.61 23.39 -15.71
#